data_bf4ef38327930a4b6bbff1faa8dbdc39
#
_entry.id   bf4ef38327930a4b6bbff1faa8dbdc39
#
_cell.length_a   1.000
_cell.length_b   1.000
_cell.length_c   1.000
_cell.angle_alpha   90.00
_cell.angle_beta   90.00
_cell.angle_gamma   90.00
#
_symmetry.space_group_name_H-M   'P 1'
#
loop_
_entity.id
_entity.type
_entity.pdbx_description
1 polymer ?
#
loop_
_entity_poly.entity_id
_entity_poly.type
_entity_poly.pdbx_seq_one_letter_code
_entity_poly.pdbx_strand_id
1 'polypeptide(L)' 'MRELLEYLARQLVDHPDEVAVEQFDEDDGTVVLELSVGEEDYGRVIGKGGRTANALRTVVKAAAVKEQRRVLVDIVD' A
#
# COMPACT_ATOMS: atom_id res chain seq x y z
N MET A 1 -2.00 -4.44 9.02
CA MET A 1 -1.73 -4.29 7.56
C MET A 1 -1.64 -2.83 7.13
N ARG A 2 -2.59 -2.00 7.53
CA ARG A 2 -2.57 -0.59 7.12
C ARG A 2 -1.32 0.14 7.58
N GLU A 3 -0.97 -0.02 8.85
CA GLU A 3 0.21 0.64 9.40
C GLU A 3 1.50 0.17 8.75
N LEU A 4 1.57 -1.11 8.40
CA LEU A 4 2.72 -1.65 7.69
C LEU A 4 2.88 -0.97 6.33
N LEU A 5 1.80 -0.85 5.58
CA LEU A 5 1.84 -0.21 4.27
C LEU A 5 2.23 1.27 4.40
N GLU A 6 1.66 1.97 5.37
CA GLU A 6 2.03 3.36 5.63
C GLU A 6 3.52 3.48 5.93
N TYR A 7 4.02 2.63 6.80
CA TYR A 7 5.43 2.68 7.19
C TYR A 7 6.32 2.48 5.98
N LEU A 8 6.05 1.43 5.20
CA LEU A 8 6.86 1.12 4.03
C LEU A 8 6.84 2.25 3.00
N ALA A 9 5.66 2.80 2.74
CA ALA A 9 5.53 3.89 1.77
C ALA A 9 6.32 5.12 2.23
N ARG A 10 6.26 5.44 3.52
CA ARG A 10 6.99 6.61 4.04
C ARG A 10 8.49 6.45 3.91
N GLN A 11 9.00 5.24 3.92
CA GLN A 11 10.44 5.00 3.73
C GLN A 11 10.87 5.21 2.29
N LEU A 12 9.95 5.15 1.35
CA LEU A 12 10.27 5.19 -0.08
C LEU A 12 10.15 6.59 -0.69
N VAL A 13 9.42 7.48 -0.06
CA VAL A 13 9.06 8.77 -0.65
C VAL A 13 9.88 9.92 -0.09
N ASP A 14 9.90 11.02 -0.84
CA ASP A 14 10.54 12.25 -0.38
C ASP A 14 9.61 13.10 0.49
N HIS A 15 8.30 12.87 0.39
CA HIS A 15 7.30 13.65 1.11
C HIS A 15 6.43 12.72 1.97
N PRO A 16 7.00 12.20 3.08
CA PRO A 16 6.26 11.23 3.90
C PRO A 16 5.00 11.80 4.54
N ASP A 17 4.92 13.10 4.72
CA ASP A 17 3.73 13.76 5.24
C ASP A 17 2.53 13.70 4.27
N GLU A 18 2.78 13.38 3.00
CA GLU A 18 1.72 13.26 2.01
C GLU A 18 1.26 11.81 1.81
N VAL A 19 1.84 10.86 2.56
CA VAL A 19 1.42 9.46 2.51
C VAL A 19 0.14 9.29 3.32
N ALA A 20 -0.86 8.66 2.72
CA ALA A 20 -2.10 8.32 3.41
C ALA A 20 -2.56 6.94 2.95
N VAL A 21 -3.09 6.17 3.87
CA VAL A 21 -3.68 4.87 3.55
C VAL A 21 -5.10 4.85 4.12
N GLU A 22 -6.08 4.61 3.24
CA GLU A 22 -7.45 4.40 3.67
C GLU A 22 -7.78 2.92 3.61
N GLN A 23 -8.54 2.45 4.56
CA GLN A 23 -8.93 1.05 4.64
C GLN A 23 -10.43 0.92 4.47
N PHE A 24 -10.81 0.00 3.59
CA PHE A 24 -12.21 -0.34 3.38
C PHE A 24 -12.37 -1.85 3.60
N ASP A 25 -13.35 -2.22 4.40
CA ASP A 25 -13.65 -3.63 4.66
C ASP A 25 -14.88 -4.01 3.84
N GLU A 26 -14.72 -5.02 2.99
CA GLU A 26 -15.79 -5.47 2.13
C GLU A 26 -16.63 -6.56 2.82
N ASP A 27 -17.84 -6.78 2.29
CA ASP A 27 -18.79 -7.72 2.90
C ASP A 27 -18.26 -9.14 2.99
N ASP A 28 -17.40 -9.54 2.04
CA ASP A 28 -16.82 -10.88 2.02
C ASP A 28 -15.58 -11.01 2.91
N GLY A 29 -15.25 -9.97 3.67
CA GLY A 29 -14.08 -9.95 4.55
C GLY A 29 -12.79 -9.48 3.90
N THR A 30 -12.82 -9.14 2.61
CA THR A 30 -11.65 -8.58 1.94
C THR A 30 -11.37 -7.18 2.47
N VAL A 31 -10.10 -6.89 2.74
CA VAL A 31 -9.64 -5.57 3.12
C VAL A 31 -9.06 -4.89 1.90
N VAL A 32 -9.54 -3.69 1.59
CA VAL A 32 -8.97 -2.88 0.51
C VAL A 32 -8.19 -1.74 1.15
N LEU A 33 -6.92 -1.64 0.81
CA LEU A 33 -6.06 -0.55 1.27
C LEU A 33 -5.74 0.35 0.08
N GLU A 34 -6.16 1.61 0.18
CA GLU A 34 -5.84 2.61 -0.84
C GLU A 34 -4.69 3.46 -0.35
N LEU A 35 -3.58 3.36 -1.05
CA LEU A 35 -2.39 4.15 -0.75
C LEU A 35 -2.36 5.37 -1.67
N SER A 36 -2.26 6.55 -1.07
CA SER A 36 -2.01 7.77 -1.82
C SER A 36 -0.71 8.39 -1.33
N VAL A 37 0.00 9.02 -2.25
CA VAL A 37 1.27 9.71 -1.97
C VAL A 37 1.26 11.04 -2.71
N GLY A 38 2.25 11.87 -2.44
CA GLY A 38 2.40 13.10 -3.18
C GLY A 38 2.61 12.84 -4.67
N GLU A 39 2.15 13.75 -5.51
CA GLU A 39 2.21 13.59 -6.95
C GLU A 39 3.63 13.31 -7.43
N GLU A 40 4.61 13.99 -6.84
CA GLU A 40 6.01 13.82 -7.23
C GLU A 40 6.58 12.46 -6.82
N ASP A 41 5.96 11.80 -5.85
CA ASP A 41 6.44 10.52 -5.33
C ASP A 41 5.75 9.32 -5.97
N TYR A 42 4.69 9.56 -6.74
CA TYR A 42 3.88 8.47 -7.30
C TYR A 42 4.74 7.50 -8.12
N GLY A 43 5.55 8.03 -9.04
CA GLY A 43 6.40 7.19 -9.88
C GLY A 43 7.40 6.36 -9.09
N ARG A 44 7.88 6.90 -7.96
CA ARG A 44 8.81 6.17 -7.09
C ARG A 44 8.14 4.99 -6.42
N VAL A 45 6.89 5.16 -6.01
CA VAL A 45 6.15 4.10 -5.34
C VAL A 45 5.72 3.01 -6.32
N ILE A 46 5.42 3.38 -7.55
CA ILE A 46 5.14 2.39 -8.58
C ILE A 46 6.40 1.65 -8.98
N GLY A 47 7.48 2.41 -9.22
CA GLY A 47 8.75 1.85 -9.63
C GLY A 47 8.77 1.42 -11.10
N LYS A 48 9.94 1.11 -11.59
CA LYS A 48 10.11 0.72 -12.98
C LYS A 48 9.38 -0.58 -13.26
N GLY A 49 8.45 -0.55 -14.21
CA GLY A 49 7.67 -1.72 -14.55
C GLY A 49 6.75 -2.19 -13.44
N GLY A 50 6.47 -1.34 -12.47
CA GLY A 50 5.59 -1.70 -11.35
C GLY A 50 6.27 -2.51 -10.26
N ARG A 51 7.59 -2.61 -10.27
CA ARG A 51 8.32 -3.49 -9.35
C ARG A 51 8.16 -3.10 -7.88
N THR A 52 8.23 -1.80 -7.58
CA THR A 52 8.09 -1.34 -6.20
C THR A 52 6.68 -1.60 -5.71
N ALA A 53 5.68 -1.27 -6.53
CA ALA A 53 4.28 -1.50 -6.17
C ALA A 53 4.02 -2.99 -5.91
N ASN A 54 4.57 -3.85 -6.76
CA ASN A 54 4.38 -5.29 -6.58
C ASN A 54 5.09 -5.81 -5.34
N ALA A 55 6.25 -5.25 -5.00
CA ALA A 55 6.95 -5.61 -3.77
C ALA A 55 6.13 -5.21 -2.54
N LEU A 56 5.55 -4.01 -2.55
CA LEU A 56 4.67 -3.56 -1.47
C LEU A 56 3.48 -4.51 -1.31
N ARG A 57 2.85 -4.87 -2.43
CA ARG A 57 1.72 -5.80 -2.41
C ARG A 57 2.11 -7.15 -1.82
N THR A 58 3.27 -7.66 -2.19
CA THR A 58 3.75 -8.95 -1.71
C THR A 58 3.94 -8.94 -0.19
N VAL A 59 4.57 -7.90 0.34
CA VAL A 59 4.81 -7.80 1.78
C VAL A 59 3.49 -7.68 2.54
N VAL A 60 2.58 -6.85 2.06
CA VAL A 60 1.29 -6.64 2.73
C VAL A 60 0.46 -7.91 2.67
N LYS A 61 0.47 -8.62 1.53
CA LYS A 61 -0.25 -9.89 1.41
C LYS A 61 0.29 -10.95 2.37
N ALA A 62 1.60 -10.98 2.58
CA ALA A 62 2.19 -11.91 3.55
C ALA A 62 1.68 -11.62 4.96
N ALA A 63 1.58 -10.35 5.34
CA ALA A 63 1.02 -9.97 6.63
C ALA A 63 -0.46 -10.35 6.73
N ALA A 64 -1.20 -10.18 5.64
CA ALA A 64 -2.62 -10.53 5.61
C ALA A 64 -2.84 -12.04 5.81
N VAL A 65 -1.97 -12.87 5.24
CA VAL A 65 -2.05 -14.33 5.43
C VAL A 65 -1.94 -14.68 6.91
N LYS A 66 -1.04 -14.02 7.63
CA LYS A 66 -0.88 -14.25 9.07
C LYS A 66 -2.14 -13.87 9.84
N GLU A 67 -2.89 -12.88 9.35
CA GLU A 67 -4.13 -12.45 9.99
C GLU A 67 -5.35 -13.20 9.43
N GLN A 68 -5.12 -14.14 8.53
CA GLN A 68 -6.18 -14.91 7.87
C GLN A 68 -7.16 -13.99 7.13
N ARG A 69 -6.62 -12.93 6.50
CA ARG A 69 -7.41 -11.95 5.76
C ARG A 69 -6.94 -11.89 4.31
N ARG A 70 -7.86 -11.55 3.44
CA ARG A 70 -7.55 -11.23 2.05
C ARG A 70 -7.39 -9.73 1.93
N VAL A 71 -6.35 -9.28 1.24
CA VAL A 71 -6.09 -7.85 1.08
C VAL A 71 -5.86 -7.50 -0.38
N LEU A 72 -6.38 -6.36 -0.78
CA LEU A 72 -6.06 -5.74 -2.06
C LEU A 72 -5.39 -4.40 -1.75
N VAL A 73 -4.29 -4.13 -2.42
CA VAL A 73 -3.59 -2.85 -2.29
C VAL A 73 -3.75 -2.09 -3.59
N ASP A 74 -4.36 -0.93 -3.49
CA ASP A 74 -4.60 -0.04 -4.63
C ASP A 74 -3.78 1.23 -4.41
N ILE A 75 -2.98 1.60 -5.40
CA ILE A 75 -2.16 2.80 -5.32
C ILE A 75 -2.80 3.84 -6.23
N VAL A 76 -3.30 4.90 -5.63
CA VAL A 76 -4.04 5.92 -6.35
C VAL A 76 -3.21 7.19 -6.44
N ASP A 77 -3.38 7.94 -7.52
CA ASP A 77 -2.67 9.20 -7.71
C ASP A 77 -3.53 10.44 -7.43
#